data_39dd35e682aece4dc36c625798d961d0
#
_entry.id   39dd35e682aece4dc36c625798d961d0
#
_cell.length_a   1.000
_cell.length_b   1.000
_cell.length_c   1.000
_cell.angle_alpha   90.00
_cell.angle_beta   90.00
_cell.angle_gamma   90.00
#
_symmetry.space_group_name_H-M   'P 1'
#
loop_
_entity.id
_entity.type
_entity.pdbx_description
1 polymer ?
#
loop_
_entity_poly.entity_id
_entity_poly.type
_entity_poly.pdbx_seq_one_letter_code
_entity_poly.pdbx_strand_id
1 'polypeptide(L)'
;VVVEAGDHHVSVIDGDTFTPITRFESHFALHGGPKFTPDGRFVYFASRDGWVSQYDLYTLKKVAEIRVGINTRNVAVSSDGKWVLAGNTLPQNLVLLDAQGLKPVRTYPVKDREGKSSRVSAVYDAAPRNSFVVALKDSPELWSISYDPKAEPFYAGFVHDYKMKEGIPTKGFLNPRVTPLQMVLDDFYFDPDYKYVMGASRDGKAQVISLVSRGKVAELPLQGMPHLGSGITFNANGRLYMASTNLNTPTITVIDMQSWKVAKEIPIPGPGFFLRSHEETPYAWVDSMMSPTAKDTISIIDKRTLEVVRQLRLRPGKTNAHVEFTRDGRYALVSIMENPGELIIVDAKTFQEVKALPMSKPIGKYNVFNKVTRSEGTSH
;
A
#
# COMPACT_ATOMS: atom_id res chain seq x y z
N VAL A 1 -7.32 9.83 -9.22
CA VAL A 1 -7.42 8.61 -10.06
C VAL A 1 -8.32 7.61 -9.36
N VAL A 2 -9.34 7.11 -10.06
CA VAL A 2 -10.33 6.15 -9.53
C VAL A 2 -10.31 4.89 -10.40
N VAL A 3 -10.19 3.72 -9.76
CA VAL A 3 -10.26 2.42 -10.44
C VAL A 3 -11.68 1.89 -10.38
N GLU A 4 -12.27 1.65 -11.54
CA GLU A 4 -13.62 1.13 -11.72
C GLU A 4 -13.58 -0.34 -12.16
N ALA A 5 -13.93 -1.25 -11.24
CA ALA A 5 -13.86 -2.68 -11.51
C ALA A 5 -15.10 -3.24 -12.23
N GLY A 6 -16.19 -2.47 -12.31
CA GLY A 6 -17.45 -2.94 -12.89
C GLY A 6 -17.39 -3.16 -14.40
N ASP A 7 -16.53 -2.40 -15.07
CA ASP A 7 -16.34 -2.45 -16.52
C ASP A 7 -14.88 -2.23 -16.95
N HIS A 8 -13.94 -2.41 -16.00
CA HIS A 8 -12.48 -2.33 -16.22
C HIS A 8 -12.03 -0.98 -16.80
N HIS A 9 -12.39 0.10 -16.13
CA HIS A 9 -11.94 1.45 -16.48
C HIS A 9 -11.19 2.12 -15.34
N VAL A 10 -10.52 3.20 -15.71
CA VAL A 10 -9.93 4.16 -14.77
C VAL A 10 -10.45 5.54 -15.13
N SER A 11 -10.94 6.26 -14.13
CA SER A 11 -11.33 7.66 -14.25
C SER A 11 -10.28 8.58 -13.61
N VAL A 12 -9.96 9.67 -14.28
CA VAL A 12 -9.18 10.78 -13.75
C VAL A 12 -10.14 11.91 -13.46
N ILE A 13 -10.11 12.42 -12.23
CA ILE A 13 -11.01 13.45 -11.73
C ILE A 13 -10.16 14.62 -11.26
N ASP A 14 -10.58 15.82 -11.59
CA ASP A 14 -10.03 17.05 -11.04
C ASP A 14 -10.33 17.11 -9.53
N GLY A 15 -9.29 17.22 -8.72
CA GLY A 15 -9.39 17.14 -7.25
C GLY A 15 -9.95 18.40 -6.59
N ASP A 16 -9.99 19.53 -7.30
CA ASP A 16 -10.49 20.81 -6.77
C ASP A 16 -11.98 21.02 -7.16
N THR A 17 -12.38 20.63 -8.37
CA THR A 17 -13.74 20.84 -8.91
C THR A 17 -14.61 19.58 -8.87
N PHE A 18 -14.00 18.42 -8.63
CA PHE A 18 -14.66 17.10 -8.68
C PHE A 18 -15.35 16.85 -10.04
N THR A 19 -14.70 17.27 -11.12
CA THR A 19 -15.17 17.04 -12.49
C THR A 19 -14.33 15.92 -13.14
N PRO A 20 -14.96 14.98 -13.84
CA PRO A 20 -14.23 14.00 -14.63
C PRO A 20 -13.42 14.69 -15.74
N ILE A 21 -12.13 14.36 -15.84
CA ILE A 21 -11.21 14.85 -16.87
C ILE A 21 -11.18 13.87 -18.02
N THR A 22 -11.01 12.59 -17.73
CA THR A 22 -10.97 11.53 -18.73
C THR A 22 -11.31 10.18 -18.08
N ARG A 23 -11.69 9.22 -18.91
CA ARG A 23 -11.95 7.84 -18.55
C ARG A 23 -11.39 6.93 -19.63
N PHE A 24 -10.65 5.90 -19.25
CA PHE A 24 -9.99 5.00 -20.17
C PHE A 24 -10.06 3.54 -19.74
N GLU A 25 -9.98 2.62 -20.70
CA GLU A 25 -9.99 1.18 -20.46
C GLU A 25 -8.71 0.72 -19.76
N SER A 26 -8.85 -0.22 -18.84
CA SER A 26 -7.77 -0.87 -18.12
C SER A 26 -7.78 -2.38 -18.33
N HIS A 27 -6.67 -3.02 -17.98
CA HIS A 27 -6.63 -4.47 -17.89
C HIS A 27 -7.49 -5.00 -16.74
N PHE A 28 -7.79 -6.30 -16.80
CA PHE A 28 -8.61 -7.01 -15.83
C PHE A 28 -8.01 -6.93 -14.41
N ALA A 29 -8.86 -6.63 -13.44
CA ALA A 29 -8.55 -6.69 -12.02
C ALA A 29 -7.24 -5.97 -11.65
N LEU A 30 -7.20 -4.64 -11.81
CA LEU A 30 -6.11 -3.81 -11.29
C LEU A 30 -5.95 -4.05 -9.79
N HIS A 31 -4.71 -4.23 -9.34
CA HIS A 31 -4.40 -4.63 -7.98
C HIS A 31 -3.18 -3.91 -7.40
N GLY A 32 -3.17 -3.73 -6.08
CA GLY A 32 -2.08 -3.12 -5.34
C GLY A 32 -2.03 -1.59 -5.39
N GLY A 33 -3.07 -0.97 -5.94
CA GLY A 33 -3.17 0.47 -6.14
C GLY A 33 -2.20 1.01 -7.20
N PRO A 34 -2.54 2.10 -7.88
CA PRO A 34 -1.65 2.79 -8.80
C PRO A 34 -0.45 3.39 -8.07
N LYS A 35 0.67 3.46 -8.76
CA LYS A 35 1.90 4.10 -8.29
C LYS A 35 2.28 5.25 -9.22
N PHE A 36 2.79 6.33 -8.65
CA PHE A 36 3.07 7.56 -9.38
C PHE A 36 4.57 7.82 -9.43
N THR A 37 5.04 8.49 -10.50
CA THR A 37 6.37 9.09 -10.49
C THR A 37 6.42 10.24 -9.48
N PRO A 38 7.61 10.61 -8.98
CA PRO A 38 7.77 11.67 -7.96
C PRO A 38 7.23 13.03 -8.39
N ASP A 39 7.19 13.32 -9.69
CA ASP A 39 6.60 14.52 -10.27
C ASP A 39 5.08 14.45 -10.46
N GLY A 40 4.46 13.32 -10.16
CA GLY A 40 3.03 13.08 -10.31
C GLY A 40 2.55 12.97 -11.77
N ARG A 41 3.45 12.97 -12.75
CA ARG A 41 3.08 12.95 -14.16
C ARG A 41 2.64 11.57 -14.65
N PHE A 42 3.42 10.53 -14.35
CA PHE A 42 3.10 9.19 -14.81
C PHE A 42 2.48 8.36 -13.69
N VAL A 43 1.46 7.58 -14.06
CA VAL A 43 0.85 6.58 -13.18
C VAL A 43 1.02 5.19 -13.78
N TYR A 44 1.35 4.23 -12.91
CA TYR A 44 1.54 2.82 -13.26
C TYR A 44 0.46 1.97 -12.60
N PHE A 45 -0.13 1.09 -13.37
CA PHE A 45 -1.12 0.14 -12.92
C PHE A 45 -0.60 -1.27 -13.12
N ALA A 46 -0.79 -2.13 -12.12
CA ALA A 46 -0.60 -3.57 -12.25
C ALA A 46 -1.94 -4.28 -12.29
N SER A 47 -2.07 -5.26 -13.16
CA SER A 47 -3.26 -6.10 -13.25
C SER A 47 -2.98 -7.55 -12.86
N ARG A 48 -4.00 -8.23 -12.37
CA ARG A 48 -3.87 -9.63 -11.94
C ARG A 48 -3.47 -10.58 -13.06
N ASP A 49 -3.79 -10.27 -14.30
CA ASP A 49 -3.43 -11.05 -15.49
C ASP A 49 -2.04 -10.71 -16.05
N GLY A 50 -1.22 -10.00 -15.28
CA GLY A 50 0.20 -9.85 -15.51
C GLY A 50 0.63 -8.61 -16.29
N TRP A 51 -0.25 -7.66 -16.55
CA TRP A 51 0.11 -6.44 -17.26
C TRP A 51 0.54 -5.32 -16.32
N VAL A 52 1.51 -4.54 -16.77
CA VAL A 52 1.88 -3.24 -16.20
C VAL A 52 1.64 -2.19 -17.29
N SER A 53 0.82 -1.20 -17.00
CA SER A 53 0.50 -0.10 -17.92
C SER A 53 1.00 1.22 -17.35
N GLN A 54 1.57 2.06 -18.19
CA GLN A 54 2.00 3.44 -17.89
C GLN A 54 1.07 4.43 -18.58
N TYR A 55 0.52 5.35 -17.83
CA TYR A 55 -0.35 6.40 -18.32
C TYR A 55 0.24 7.78 -17.98
N ASP A 56 0.28 8.69 -18.95
CA ASP A 56 0.72 10.08 -18.78
C ASP A 56 -0.49 10.95 -18.45
N LEU A 57 -0.55 11.43 -17.20
CA LEU A 57 -1.63 12.28 -16.72
C LEU A 57 -1.64 13.70 -17.34
N TYR A 58 -0.52 14.14 -17.93
CA TYR A 58 -0.46 15.44 -18.60
C TYR A 58 -1.00 15.40 -20.02
N THR A 59 -0.69 14.34 -20.74
CA THR A 59 -1.18 14.16 -22.12
C THR A 59 -2.46 13.34 -22.21
N LEU A 60 -2.90 12.75 -21.08
CA LEU A 60 -4.08 11.89 -20.98
C LEU A 60 -4.03 10.69 -21.92
N LYS A 61 -2.87 10.03 -21.98
CA LYS A 61 -2.64 8.89 -22.89
C LYS A 61 -1.92 7.74 -22.18
N LYS A 62 -2.29 6.52 -22.55
CA LYS A 62 -1.47 5.34 -22.26
C LYS A 62 -0.22 5.42 -23.16
N VAL A 63 0.97 5.43 -22.53
CA VAL A 63 2.24 5.64 -23.25
C VAL A 63 3.08 4.37 -23.35
N ALA A 64 2.86 3.41 -22.47
CA ALA A 64 3.50 2.10 -22.54
C ALA A 64 2.69 1.05 -21.79
N GLU A 65 2.88 -0.19 -22.18
CA GLU A 65 2.43 -1.35 -21.41
C GLU A 65 3.27 -2.58 -21.73
N ILE A 66 3.37 -3.49 -20.78
CA ILE A 66 4.10 -4.75 -20.92
C ILE A 66 3.46 -5.83 -20.07
N ARG A 67 3.48 -7.06 -20.55
CA ARG A 67 3.11 -8.22 -19.75
C ARG A 67 4.34 -8.77 -19.05
N VAL A 68 4.38 -8.68 -17.71
CA VAL A 68 5.51 -9.09 -16.86
C VAL A 68 5.34 -10.44 -16.20
N GLY A 69 4.14 -11.01 -16.30
CA GLY A 69 3.82 -12.29 -15.68
C GLY A 69 2.49 -12.85 -16.17
N ILE A 70 2.01 -13.89 -15.48
CA ILE A 70 0.68 -14.48 -15.66
C ILE A 70 -0.23 -14.04 -14.51
N ASN A 71 0.36 -13.83 -13.31
CA ASN A 71 -0.32 -13.26 -12.17
C ASN A 71 0.63 -12.31 -11.42
N THR A 72 0.36 -11.00 -11.53
CA THR A 72 1.14 -9.96 -10.86
C THR A 72 0.46 -9.54 -9.56
N ARG A 73 1.24 -9.44 -8.49
CA ARG A 73 0.75 -9.02 -7.18
C ARG A 73 0.59 -7.49 -7.12
N ASN A 74 1.65 -6.77 -7.36
CA ASN A 74 1.68 -5.31 -7.42
C ASN A 74 2.99 -4.81 -8.02
N VAL A 75 3.08 -3.48 -8.19
CA VAL A 75 4.28 -2.77 -8.61
C VAL A 75 4.68 -1.71 -7.59
N ALA A 76 5.96 -1.34 -7.61
CA ALA A 76 6.48 -0.16 -6.96
C ALA A 76 7.25 0.69 -7.98
N VAL A 77 7.22 2.01 -7.81
CA VAL A 77 8.00 2.98 -8.60
C VAL A 77 9.06 3.58 -7.68
N SER A 78 10.32 3.61 -8.14
CA SER A 78 11.42 4.18 -7.35
C SER A 78 11.25 5.68 -7.15
N SER A 79 11.70 6.19 -6.01
CA SER A 79 11.61 7.61 -5.68
C SER A 79 12.49 8.52 -6.55
N ASP A 80 13.42 7.95 -7.33
CA ASP A 80 14.15 8.68 -8.36
C ASP A 80 13.45 8.68 -9.73
N GLY A 81 12.28 8.02 -9.82
CA GLY A 81 11.46 7.93 -11.02
C GLY A 81 12.03 7.09 -12.15
N LYS A 82 13.12 6.33 -11.93
CA LYS A 82 13.82 5.59 -13.00
C LYS A 82 13.38 4.15 -13.14
N TRP A 83 12.84 3.53 -12.08
CA TRP A 83 12.62 2.11 -12.03
C TRP A 83 11.18 1.77 -11.64
N VAL A 84 10.66 0.71 -12.24
CA VAL A 84 9.44 0.05 -11.82
C VAL A 84 9.76 -1.40 -11.50
N LEU A 85 9.43 -1.85 -10.29
CA LEU A 85 9.60 -3.23 -9.88
C LEU A 85 8.25 -3.92 -9.76
N ALA A 86 8.02 -4.93 -10.60
CA ALA A 86 6.82 -5.75 -10.56
C ALA A 86 7.08 -7.04 -9.78
N GLY A 87 6.20 -7.35 -8.84
CA GLY A 87 6.23 -8.59 -8.07
C GLY A 87 5.18 -9.59 -8.55
N ASN A 88 5.61 -10.79 -8.95
CA ASN A 88 4.73 -11.81 -9.50
C ASN A 88 4.49 -12.96 -8.51
N THR A 89 3.25 -13.45 -8.52
CA THR A 89 2.93 -14.75 -7.92
C THR A 89 3.12 -15.89 -8.91
N LEU A 90 2.99 -15.61 -10.20
CA LEU A 90 3.24 -16.55 -11.30
C LEU A 90 3.74 -15.78 -12.55
N PRO A 91 4.93 -16.12 -13.09
CA PRO A 91 5.96 -16.95 -12.46
C PRO A 91 6.46 -16.34 -11.13
N GLN A 92 7.14 -17.15 -10.31
CA GLN A 92 7.69 -16.70 -9.02
C GLN A 92 8.97 -15.89 -9.25
N ASN A 93 8.78 -14.63 -9.61
CA ASN A 93 9.87 -13.71 -9.95
C ASN A 93 9.52 -12.24 -9.65
N LEU A 94 10.56 -11.41 -9.71
CA LEU A 94 10.45 -9.96 -9.83
C LEU A 94 10.90 -9.56 -11.22
N VAL A 95 10.27 -8.55 -11.80
CA VAL A 95 10.69 -7.95 -13.07
C VAL A 95 10.99 -6.46 -12.84
N LEU A 96 12.23 -6.08 -13.03
CA LEU A 96 12.67 -4.70 -13.00
C LEU A 96 12.57 -4.11 -14.40
N LEU A 97 11.88 -2.98 -14.48
CA LEU A 97 11.66 -2.23 -15.71
C LEU A 97 12.30 -0.84 -15.59
N ASP A 98 12.80 -0.34 -16.71
CA ASP A 98 13.03 1.09 -16.88
C ASP A 98 11.66 1.80 -16.86
N ALA A 99 11.50 2.80 -16.00
CA ALA A 99 10.24 3.54 -15.88
C ALA A 99 9.88 4.29 -17.17
N GLN A 100 10.89 4.66 -17.98
CA GLN A 100 10.67 5.31 -19.27
C GLN A 100 10.33 4.27 -20.36
N GLY A 101 9.04 4.03 -20.54
CA GLY A 101 8.54 3.14 -21.59
C GLY A 101 8.53 1.66 -21.22
N LEU A 102 8.68 1.33 -19.93
CA LEU A 102 8.52 -0.02 -19.37
C LEU A 102 9.41 -1.10 -20.03
N LYS A 103 10.67 -0.74 -20.36
CA LYS A 103 11.63 -1.69 -20.95
C LYS A 103 12.15 -2.64 -19.88
N PRO A 104 12.14 -3.96 -20.11
CA PRO A 104 12.72 -4.92 -19.18
C PRO A 104 14.22 -4.70 -19.00
N VAL A 105 14.66 -4.61 -17.76
CA VAL A 105 16.09 -4.44 -17.41
C VAL A 105 16.62 -5.72 -16.78
N ARG A 106 15.84 -6.33 -15.86
CA ARG A 106 16.28 -7.53 -15.16
C ARG A 106 15.10 -8.34 -14.64
N THR A 107 15.23 -9.65 -14.67
CA THR A 107 14.33 -10.58 -14.00
C THR A 107 15.09 -11.26 -12.85
N TYR A 108 14.49 -11.29 -11.67
CA TYR A 108 15.00 -11.97 -10.49
C TYR A 108 14.14 -13.20 -10.22
N PRO A 109 14.64 -14.42 -10.40
CA PRO A 109 13.98 -15.60 -9.84
C PRO A 109 13.87 -15.42 -8.32
N VAL A 110 12.66 -15.54 -7.77
CA VAL A 110 12.46 -15.43 -6.33
C VAL A 110 12.68 -16.80 -5.71
N LYS A 111 13.89 -16.99 -5.18
CA LYS A 111 14.30 -18.18 -4.43
C LYS A 111 14.85 -17.75 -3.09
N ASP A 112 14.40 -18.43 -2.04
CA ASP A 112 14.94 -18.20 -0.70
C ASP A 112 16.38 -18.72 -0.56
N ARG A 113 16.97 -18.53 0.62
CA ARG A 113 18.36 -18.95 0.89
C ARG A 113 18.58 -20.46 0.79
N GLU A 114 17.52 -21.25 0.85
CA GLU A 114 17.54 -22.71 0.68
C GLU A 114 17.33 -23.11 -0.79
N GLY A 115 17.12 -22.15 -1.68
CA GLY A 115 16.86 -22.39 -3.10
C GLY A 115 15.43 -22.72 -3.47
N LYS A 116 14.50 -22.66 -2.50
CA LYS A 116 13.07 -22.87 -2.72
C LYS A 116 12.44 -21.65 -3.36
N SER A 117 11.66 -21.87 -4.41
CA SER A 117 10.92 -20.80 -5.08
C SER A 117 9.79 -20.26 -4.21
N SER A 118 9.60 -18.96 -4.21
CA SER A 118 8.54 -18.28 -3.47
C SER A 118 7.79 -17.30 -4.35
N ARG A 119 6.48 -17.20 -4.13
CA ARG A 119 5.67 -16.10 -4.65
C ARG A 119 6.05 -14.80 -3.95
N VAL A 120 5.72 -13.68 -4.58
CA VAL A 120 5.83 -12.35 -3.97
C VAL A 120 4.51 -12.02 -3.27
N SER A 121 4.56 -11.56 -2.03
CA SER A 121 3.40 -11.09 -1.29
C SER A 121 3.20 -9.58 -1.37
N ALA A 122 4.26 -8.79 -1.35
CA ALA A 122 4.20 -7.33 -1.47
C ALA A 122 5.51 -6.76 -2.00
N VAL A 123 5.42 -5.66 -2.74
CA VAL A 123 6.55 -4.84 -3.21
C VAL A 123 6.23 -3.38 -2.96
N TYR A 124 7.08 -2.66 -2.23
CA TYR A 124 6.94 -1.23 -1.97
C TYR A 124 8.27 -0.49 -2.13
N ASP A 125 8.17 0.82 -2.42
CA ASP A 125 9.32 1.70 -2.44
C ASP A 125 9.59 2.26 -1.03
N ALA A 126 10.80 2.10 -0.55
CA ALA A 126 11.32 2.74 0.66
C ALA A 126 12.14 3.97 0.25
N ALA A 127 11.43 5.03 -0.17
CA ALA A 127 12.00 6.21 -0.80
C ALA A 127 13.20 6.83 -0.08
N PRO A 128 13.18 7.09 1.25
CA PRO A 128 14.33 7.65 1.96
C PRO A 128 15.56 6.72 2.02
N ARG A 129 15.36 5.45 1.66
CA ARG A 129 16.41 4.42 1.64
C ARG A 129 16.88 4.09 0.23
N ASN A 130 16.34 4.74 -0.80
CA ASN A 130 16.60 4.44 -2.20
C ASN A 130 16.55 2.94 -2.50
N SER A 131 15.52 2.27 -2.01
CA SER A 131 15.41 0.82 -2.10
C SER A 131 13.97 0.35 -2.25
N PHE A 132 13.77 -0.66 -3.08
CA PHE A 132 12.55 -1.46 -3.01
C PHE A 132 12.64 -2.45 -1.86
N VAL A 133 11.53 -2.69 -1.20
CA VAL A 133 11.37 -3.72 -0.17
C VAL A 133 10.32 -4.72 -0.63
N VAL A 134 10.68 -6.00 -0.57
CA VAL A 134 9.90 -7.11 -1.10
C VAL A 134 9.68 -8.15 -0.02
N ALA A 135 8.45 -8.52 0.26
CA ALA A 135 8.12 -9.64 1.13
C ALA A 135 7.82 -10.90 0.31
N LEU A 136 8.35 -12.04 0.76
CA LEU A 136 8.11 -13.33 0.14
C LEU A 136 6.90 -14.03 0.78
N LYS A 137 6.06 -14.63 -0.08
CA LYS A 137 4.80 -15.21 0.37
C LYS A 137 4.94 -16.62 0.96
N ASP A 138 5.94 -17.36 0.52
CA ASP A 138 6.10 -18.78 0.86
C ASP A 138 7.37 -19.03 1.69
N SER A 139 8.17 -17.99 1.94
CA SER A 139 9.41 -18.08 2.71
C SER A 139 9.52 -16.89 3.65
N PRO A 140 10.05 -17.08 4.88
CA PRO A 140 10.17 -16.01 5.87
C PRO A 140 11.37 -15.09 5.56
N GLU A 141 11.27 -14.36 4.48
CA GLU A 141 12.30 -13.43 4.02
C GLU A 141 11.73 -12.10 3.56
N LEU A 142 12.49 -11.04 3.84
CA LEU A 142 12.29 -9.70 3.31
C LEU A 142 13.53 -9.34 2.49
N TRP A 143 13.34 -8.91 1.24
CA TRP A 143 14.41 -8.49 0.36
C TRP A 143 14.44 -6.98 0.26
N SER A 144 15.64 -6.38 0.33
CA SER A 144 15.88 -4.97 0.00
C SER A 144 16.72 -4.90 -1.25
N ILE A 145 16.26 -4.15 -2.26
CA ILE A 145 16.94 -3.99 -3.56
C ILE A 145 17.22 -2.49 -3.73
N SER A 146 18.46 -2.09 -3.49
CA SER A 146 18.83 -0.68 -3.61
C SER A 146 18.96 -0.27 -5.08
N TYR A 147 18.35 0.87 -5.41
CA TYR A 147 18.54 1.54 -6.69
C TYR A 147 19.49 2.75 -6.60
N ASP A 148 20.18 2.92 -5.47
CA ASP A 148 21.29 3.86 -5.36
C ASP A 148 22.54 3.30 -6.06
N PRO A 149 23.08 3.95 -7.12
CA PRO A 149 24.28 3.49 -7.79
C PRO A 149 25.51 3.40 -6.88
N LYS A 150 25.48 4.12 -5.75
CA LYS A 150 26.56 4.14 -4.74
C LYS A 150 26.32 3.16 -3.60
N ALA A 151 25.28 2.30 -3.70
CA ALA A 151 24.96 1.34 -2.64
C ALA A 151 26.17 0.45 -2.33
N GLU A 152 26.55 0.40 -1.06
CA GLU A 152 27.67 -0.37 -0.57
C GLU A 152 27.50 -1.87 -0.88
N PRO A 153 28.58 -2.55 -1.29
CA PRO A 153 28.57 -4.00 -1.44
C PRO A 153 28.22 -4.69 -0.10
N PHE A 154 27.66 -5.87 -0.18
CA PHE A 154 27.34 -6.68 0.98
C PHE A 154 27.73 -8.14 0.77
N TYR A 155 27.95 -8.86 1.87
CA TYR A 155 28.23 -10.28 1.85
C TYR A 155 26.96 -11.09 2.11
N ALA A 156 26.72 -12.09 1.28
CA ALA A 156 25.65 -13.06 1.45
C ALA A 156 26.18 -14.27 2.23
N GLY A 157 26.25 -14.16 3.57
CA GLY A 157 26.72 -15.24 4.45
C GLY A 157 27.71 -14.77 5.51
N PHE A 158 28.19 -15.72 6.33
CA PHE A 158 29.26 -15.49 7.28
C PHE A 158 30.62 -15.54 6.56
N VAL A 159 31.43 -14.52 6.77
CA VAL A 159 32.83 -14.49 6.30
C VAL A 159 33.68 -14.91 7.50
N HIS A 160 34.26 -16.12 7.44
CA HIS A 160 35.10 -16.65 8.51
C HIS A 160 36.54 -16.10 8.45
N ASP A 161 37.08 -15.89 7.26
CA ASP A 161 38.43 -15.37 7.11
C ASP A 161 38.59 -14.48 5.85
N TYR A 162 38.80 -13.18 6.09
CA TYR A 162 39.07 -12.21 5.03
C TYR A 162 40.37 -12.50 4.24
N LYS A 163 41.37 -13.12 4.88
CA LYS A 163 42.66 -13.43 4.26
C LYS A 163 42.56 -14.59 3.27
N MET A 164 41.59 -15.47 3.45
CA MET A 164 41.35 -16.63 2.58
C MET A 164 40.41 -16.31 1.41
N LYS A 165 40.00 -15.03 1.22
CA LYS A 165 39.03 -14.61 0.20
C LYS A 165 37.68 -15.33 0.29
N GLU A 166 37.31 -15.80 1.45
CA GLU A 166 36.00 -16.35 1.70
C GLU A 166 34.95 -15.22 1.72
N GLY A 167 34.18 -15.16 0.70
CA GLY A 167 33.13 -14.18 0.52
C GLY A 167 33.42 -13.18 -0.59
N ILE A 168 32.87 -13.44 -1.75
CA ILE A 168 32.84 -12.45 -2.82
C ILE A 168 31.71 -11.45 -2.47
N PRO A 169 32.05 -10.14 -2.34
CA PRO A 169 31.03 -9.15 -2.07
C PRO A 169 30.05 -9.04 -3.24
N THR A 170 28.77 -9.06 -2.93
CA THR A 170 27.72 -8.75 -3.90
C THR A 170 27.59 -7.24 -4.03
N LYS A 171 27.56 -6.72 -5.25
CA LYS A 171 27.32 -5.29 -5.49
C LYS A 171 25.98 -4.88 -4.85
N GLY A 172 25.94 -3.72 -4.19
CA GLY A 172 24.71 -3.24 -3.55
C GLY A 172 23.65 -2.83 -4.56
N PHE A 173 24.07 -2.16 -5.65
CA PHE A 173 23.17 -1.63 -6.66
C PHE A 173 22.40 -2.74 -7.40
N LEU A 174 21.06 -2.66 -7.36
CA LEU A 174 20.12 -3.56 -8.02
C LEU A 174 20.32 -5.05 -7.69
N ASN A 175 20.89 -5.38 -6.54
CA ASN A 175 20.96 -6.76 -6.08
C ASN A 175 20.16 -6.95 -4.78
N PRO A 176 19.40 -8.06 -4.66
CA PRO A 176 18.62 -8.35 -3.48
C PRO A 176 19.52 -8.61 -2.27
N ARG A 177 19.33 -7.86 -1.20
CA ARG A 177 19.90 -8.13 0.12
C ARG A 177 18.83 -8.75 1.00
N VAL A 178 19.06 -9.98 1.41
CA VAL A 178 18.08 -10.79 2.16
C VAL A 178 18.12 -10.46 3.65
N THR A 179 16.96 -10.26 4.24
CA THR A 179 16.74 -10.22 5.69
C THR A 179 15.90 -11.44 6.07
N PRO A 180 16.44 -12.40 6.83
CA PRO A 180 15.67 -13.53 7.32
C PRO A 180 14.66 -13.08 8.38
N LEU A 181 13.47 -13.64 8.32
CA LEU A 181 12.39 -13.39 9.25
C LEU A 181 12.08 -14.64 10.08
N GLN A 182 11.28 -14.47 11.13
CA GLN A 182 10.77 -15.59 11.92
C GLN A 182 9.42 -16.11 11.40
N MET A 183 8.78 -15.36 10.52
CA MET A 183 7.49 -15.70 9.92
C MET A 183 7.35 -15.09 8.54
N VAL A 184 6.49 -15.69 7.73
CA VAL A 184 6.11 -15.15 6.42
C VAL A 184 5.26 -13.89 6.59
N LEU A 185 5.48 -12.88 5.76
CA LEU A 185 4.65 -11.68 5.70
C LEU A 185 3.69 -11.76 4.51
N ASP A 186 2.39 -11.59 4.76
CA ASP A 186 1.39 -11.48 3.67
C ASP A 186 1.32 -10.03 3.13
N ASP A 187 1.46 -9.06 4.03
CA ASP A 187 1.54 -7.64 3.70
C ASP A 187 2.28 -6.86 4.81
N PHE A 188 2.69 -5.64 4.49
CA PHE A 188 3.38 -4.76 5.43
C PHE A 188 3.22 -3.29 5.05
N TYR A 189 3.57 -2.40 5.97
CA TYR A 189 3.79 -0.98 5.69
C TYR A 189 4.95 -0.42 6.52
N PHE A 190 5.42 0.78 6.17
CA PHE A 190 6.57 1.42 6.81
C PHE A 190 6.14 2.37 7.93
N ASP A 191 7.04 2.60 8.88
CA ASP A 191 6.98 3.78 9.72
C ASP A 191 7.30 5.04 8.89
N PRO A 192 6.95 6.26 9.37
CA PRO A 192 7.18 7.50 8.62
C PRO A 192 8.65 7.76 8.23
N ASP A 193 9.59 7.28 9.02
CA ASP A 193 11.03 7.42 8.78
C ASP A 193 11.61 6.29 7.90
N TYR A 194 10.81 5.29 7.54
CA TYR A 194 11.25 4.10 6.81
C TYR A 194 12.42 3.35 7.49
N LYS A 195 12.44 3.38 8.82
CA LYS A 195 13.38 2.60 9.64
C LYS A 195 12.84 1.22 9.97
N TYR A 196 11.51 1.11 10.02
CA TYR A 196 10.80 -0.10 10.41
C TYR A 196 9.79 -0.53 9.35
N VAL A 197 9.60 -1.83 9.29
CA VAL A 197 8.50 -2.48 8.58
C VAL A 197 7.60 -3.12 9.64
N MET A 198 6.33 -2.76 9.63
CA MET A 198 5.28 -3.43 10.37
C MET A 198 4.61 -4.43 9.44
N GLY A 199 4.75 -5.72 9.72
CA GLY A 199 4.28 -6.79 8.85
C GLY A 199 3.47 -7.83 9.60
N ALA A 200 2.48 -8.41 8.91
CA ALA A 200 1.64 -9.48 9.44
C ALA A 200 1.57 -10.68 8.51
N SER A 201 1.40 -11.84 9.11
CA SER A 201 1.07 -13.09 8.43
C SER A 201 -0.45 -13.32 8.43
N ARG A 202 -0.91 -14.26 7.62
CA ARG A 202 -2.34 -14.62 7.55
C ARG A 202 -2.88 -15.31 8.79
N ASP A 203 -2.01 -15.90 9.60
CA ASP A 203 -2.38 -16.52 10.88
C ASP A 203 -2.50 -15.52 12.04
N GLY A 204 -2.42 -14.22 11.74
CA GLY A 204 -2.62 -13.15 12.70
C GLY A 204 -1.37 -12.72 13.46
N LYS A 205 -0.24 -13.41 13.29
CA LYS A 205 1.01 -12.96 13.88
C LYS A 205 1.51 -11.70 13.17
N ALA A 206 2.03 -10.76 13.95
CA ALA A 206 2.54 -9.51 13.42
C ALA A 206 3.82 -9.08 14.16
N GLN A 207 4.73 -8.44 13.44
CA GLN A 207 6.03 -8.04 13.97
C GLN A 207 6.53 -6.73 13.38
N VAL A 208 7.43 -6.10 14.13
CA VAL A 208 8.21 -4.95 13.69
C VAL A 208 9.61 -5.42 13.31
N ILE A 209 10.05 -5.06 12.12
CA ILE A 209 11.36 -5.42 11.57
C ILE A 209 12.13 -4.14 11.32
N SER A 210 13.34 -4.05 11.86
CA SER A 210 14.24 -2.95 11.55
C SER A 210 14.91 -3.17 10.19
N LEU A 211 14.76 -2.19 9.29
CA LEU A 211 15.49 -2.17 8.03
C LEU A 211 16.98 -1.78 8.21
N VAL A 212 17.35 -1.24 9.37
CA VAL A 212 18.73 -0.86 9.71
C VAL A 212 19.49 -2.07 10.23
N SER A 213 19.04 -2.67 11.35
CA SER A 213 19.66 -3.85 11.96
C SER A 213 19.29 -5.16 11.24
N ARG A 214 18.28 -5.14 10.39
CA ARG A 214 17.75 -6.31 9.64
C ARG A 214 17.32 -7.45 10.57
N GLY A 215 16.53 -7.11 11.56
CA GLY A 215 16.04 -8.08 12.54
C GLY A 215 14.72 -7.64 13.17
N LYS A 216 14.07 -8.59 13.84
CA LYS A 216 12.86 -8.30 14.61
C LYS A 216 13.18 -7.39 15.79
N VAL A 217 12.37 -6.35 15.96
CA VAL A 217 12.46 -5.38 17.06
C VAL A 217 11.40 -5.64 18.11
N ALA A 218 10.17 -5.93 17.66
CA ALA A 218 9.03 -6.17 18.54
C ALA A 218 8.03 -7.13 17.88
N GLU A 219 7.17 -7.71 18.70
CA GLU A 219 5.92 -8.31 18.27
C GLU A 219 4.83 -7.26 18.37
N LEU A 220 3.94 -7.24 17.39
CA LEU A 220 2.75 -6.42 17.43
C LEU A 220 1.61 -7.24 18.02
N PRO A 221 0.96 -6.77 19.08
CA PRO A 221 -0.11 -7.49 19.75
C PRO A 221 -1.43 -7.34 18.99
N LEU A 222 -1.42 -7.68 17.70
CA LEU A 222 -2.58 -7.69 16.83
C LEU A 222 -3.26 -9.07 16.90
N GLN A 223 -4.58 -9.06 16.88
CA GLN A 223 -5.39 -10.29 16.91
C GLN A 223 -6.06 -10.50 15.55
N GLY A 224 -6.59 -11.72 15.34
CA GLY A 224 -7.36 -12.07 14.16
C GLY A 224 -6.53 -12.01 12.86
N MET A 225 -7.01 -11.28 11.86
CA MET A 225 -6.34 -11.10 10.57
C MET A 225 -6.14 -9.60 10.30
N PRO A 226 -5.05 -9.00 10.81
CA PRO A 226 -4.78 -7.58 10.59
C PRO A 226 -4.48 -7.32 9.11
N HIS A 227 -5.00 -6.20 8.59
CA HIS A 227 -4.77 -5.76 7.21
C HIS A 227 -3.79 -4.57 7.19
N LEU A 228 -2.51 -4.88 7.35
CA LEU A 228 -1.46 -3.86 7.50
C LEU A 228 -1.22 -3.03 6.25
N GLY A 229 -1.44 -3.56 5.05
CA GLY A 229 -1.39 -2.78 3.81
C GLY A 229 -2.43 -1.66 3.71
N SER A 230 -3.41 -1.63 4.61
CA SER A 230 -4.34 -0.52 4.80
C SER A 230 -4.19 0.17 6.15
N GLY A 231 -3.13 -0.14 6.88
CA GLY A 231 -2.77 0.55 8.12
C GLY A 231 -2.35 1.99 7.86
N ILE A 232 -2.44 2.82 8.90
CA ILE A 232 -1.98 4.20 8.89
C ILE A 232 -1.09 4.49 10.09
N THR A 233 -0.26 5.50 9.94
CA THR A 233 0.41 6.16 11.07
C THR A 233 -0.14 7.57 11.23
N PHE A 234 -0.15 8.08 12.45
CA PHE A 234 -0.57 9.45 12.75
C PHE A 234 0.00 9.95 14.06
N ASN A 235 0.17 11.26 14.14
CA ASN A 235 0.57 11.93 15.37
C ASN A 235 -0.64 12.43 16.12
N ALA A 236 -0.70 12.14 17.42
CA ALA A 236 -1.70 12.69 18.32
C ALA A 236 -1.14 12.83 19.75
N ASN A 237 -1.47 13.93 20.43
CA ASN A 237 -1.06 14.19 21.82
C ASN A 237 0.47 14.05 22.05
N GLY A 238 1.29 14.43 21.06
CA GLY A 238 2.75 14.33 21.11
C GLY A 238 3.30 12.91 20.97
N ARG A 239 2.51 11.96 20.53
CA ARG A 239 2.92 10.56 20.28
C ARG A 239 2.61 10.13 18.86
N LEU A 240 3.46 9.26 18.32
CA LEU A 240 3.25 8.60 17.06
C LEU A 240 2.54 7.26 17.29
N TYR A 241 1.43 7.08 16.62
CA TYR A 241 0.64 5.86 16.64
C TYR A 241 0.60 5.19 15.27
N MET A 242 0.46 3.89 15.27
CA MET A 242 -0.04 3.12 14.14
C MET A 242 -1.44 2.62 14.45
N ALA A 243 -2.28 2.51 13.42
CA ALA A 243 -3.59 1.89 13.53
C ALA A 243 -3.81 0.92 12.38
N SER A 244 -4.45 -0.20 12.68
CA SER A 244 -4.75 -1.25 11.71
C SER A 244 -6.18 -1.73 11.84
N THR A 245 -6.79 -2.02 10.68
CA THR A 245 -8.04 -2.76 10.59
C THR A 245 -7.81 -4.24 10.84
N ASN A 246 -8.90 -4.96 11.10
CA ASN A 246 -8.92 -6.41 11.18
C ASN A 246 -10.02 -6.95 10.25
N LEU A 247 -9.69 -7.95 9.44
CA LEU A 247 -10.62 -8.51 8.46
C LEU A 247 -11.63 -9.48 9.09
N ASN A 248 -11.35 -9.98 10.29
CA ASN A 248 -12.17 -11.00 10.97
C ASN A 248 -12.90 -10.46 12.20
N THR A 249 -12.40 -9.36 12.79
CA THR A 249 -12.98 -8.77 13.99
C THR A 249 -13.37 -7.32 13.77
N PRO A 250 -14.51 -6.86 14.35
CA PRO A 250 -14.99 -5.49 14.18
C PRO A 250 -14.24 -4.50 15.10
N THR A 251 -12.93 -4.42 14.93
CA THR A 251 -12.04 -3.67 15.83
C THR A 251 -10.93 -3.00 15.05
N ILE A 252 -10.59 -1.77 15.42
CA ILE A 252 -9.35 -1.08 15.02
C ILE A 252 -8.40 -1.13 16.22
N THR A 253 -7.21 -1.68 15.99
CA THR A 253 -6.14 -1.69 17.00
C THR A 253 -5.23 -0.50 16.78
N VAL A 254 -5.07 0.34 17.79
CA VAL A 254 -4.13 1.47 17.83
C VAL A 254 -2.96 1.10 18.72
N ILE A 255 -1.74 1.24 18.20
CA ILE A 255 -0.48 0.89 18.87
C ILE A 255 0.38 2.13 19.00
N ASP A 256 0.91 2.37 20.18
CA ASP A 256 1.95 3.37 20.44
C ASP A 256 3.29 2.89 19.84
N MET A 257 3.83 3.61 18.89
CA MET A 257 5.02 3.19 18.14
C MET A 257 6.33 3.36 18.92
N GLN A 258 6.32 4.02 20.07
CA GLN A 258 7.48 4.10 20.94
C GLN A 258 7.62 2.83 21.79
N SER A 259 6.51 2.35 22.33
CA SER A 259 6.46 1.18 23.22
C SER A 259 6.07 -0.12 22.52
N TRP A 260 5.52 -0.05 21.32
CA TRP A 260 4.92 -1.16 20.55
C TRP A 260 3.80 -1.89 21.31
N LYS A 261 3.10 -1.16 22.20
CA LYS A 261 1.97 -1.68 22.98
C LYS A 261 0.65 -1.13 22.45
N VAL A 262 -0.43 -1.90 22.66
CA VAL A 262 -1.78 -1.43 22.37
C VAL A 262 -2.07 -0.20 23.24
N ALA A 263 -2.40 0.90 22.56
CA ALA A 263 -2.89 2.12 23.19
C ALA A 263 -4.41 2.08 23.32
N LYS A 264 -5.10 1.55 22.32
CA LYS A 264 -6.58 1.46 22.30
C LYS A 264 -7.04 0.37 21.34
N GLU A 265 -8.09 -0.32 21.75
CA GLU A 265 -8.96 -1.13 20.88
C GLU A 265 -10.25 -0.34 20.66
N ILE A 266 -10.60 -0.06 19.40
CA ILE A 266 -11.77 0.74 19.04
C ILE A 266 -12.80 -0.15 18.35
N PRO A 267 -13.94 -0.44 18.98
CA PRO A 267 -14.98 -1.23 18.34
C PRO A 267 -15.66 -0.45 17.22
N ILE A 268 -15.92 -1.14 16.11
CA ILE A 268 -16.66 -0.62 14.94
C ILE A 268 -17.78 -1.60 14.56
N PRO A 269 -18.80 -1.19 13.76
CA PRO A 269 -19.98 -2.02 13.49
C PRO A 269 -19.71 -3.35 12.77
N GLY A 270 -18.58 -3.45 12.06
CA GLY A 270 -18.19 -4.66 11.36
C GLY A 270 -16.70 -4.66 11.01
N PRO A 271 -16.09 -5.80 10.65
CA PRO A 271 -14.72 -5.85 10.25
C PRO A 271 -14.44 -4.92 9.06
N GLY A 272 -13.38 -4.11 9.18
CA GLY A 272 -12.98 -3.11 8.21
C GLY A 272 -11.85 -3.56 7.31
N PHE A 273 -11.78 -2.99 6.11
CA PHE A 273 -10.71 -3.26 5.16
C PHE A 273 -9.78 -2.06 4.98
N PHE A 274 -10.36 -0.87 4.78
CA PHE A 274 -9.59 0.35 4.52
C PHE A 274 -9.74 1.35 5.66
N LEU A 275 -8.60 1.72 6.24
CA LEU A 275 -8.47 2.81 7.21
C LEU A 275 -7.65 3.91 6.57
N ARG A 276 -8.14 5.15 6.62
CA ARG A 276 -7.47 6.31 6.02
C ARG A 276 -7.62 7.53 6.91
N SER A 277 -6.63 8.40 6.82
CA SER A 277 -6.63 9.72 7.44
C SER A 277 -5.89 10.70 6.53
N HIS A 278 -5.70 11.90 6.98
CA HIS A 278 -4.87 12.94 6.40
C HIS A 278 -4.31 13.83 7.51
N GLU A 279 -3.13 14.42 7.33
CA GLU A 279 -2.52 15.29 8.35
C GLU A 279 -3.39 16.49 8.70
N GLU A 280 -4.11 17.06 7.73
CA GLU A 280 -4.96 18.24 7.92
C GLU A 280 -6.35 17.92 8.50
N THR A 281 -6.67 16.67 8.80
CA THR A 281 -7.92 16.31 9.48
C THR A 281 -7.68 15.68 10.84
N PRO A 282 -8.48 16.02 11.89
CA PRO A 282 -8.38 15.36 13.18
C PRO A 282 -8.94 13.94 13.18
N TYR A 283 -9.47 13.45 12.04
CA TYR A 283 -10.20 12.21 11.97
C TYR A 283 -9.49 11.14 11.13
N ALA A 284 -9.67 9.89 11.54
CA ALA A 284 -9.43 8.71 10.73
C ALA A 284 -10.77 8.06 10.36
N TRP A 285 -10.89 7.60 9.12
CA TRP A 285 -12.12 7.04 8.55
C TRP A 285 -11.90 5.58 8.20
N VAL A 286 -12.83 4.72 8.61
CA VAL A 286 -12.75 3.28 8.35
C VAL A 286 -14.09 2.74 7.90
N ASP A 287 -14.05 1.84 6.90
CA ASP A 287 -15.21 1.08 6.48
C ASP A 287 -15.49 -0.14 7.38
N SER A 288 -16.65 -0.74 7.17
CA SER A 288 -17.05 -2.02 7.74
C SER A 288 -17.41 -3.02 6.63
N MET A 289 -16.72 -2.92 5.47
CA MET A 289 -17.11 -3.58 4.23
C MET A 289 -17.07 -5.11 4.29
N MET A 290 -16.33 -5.68 5.23
CA MET A 290 -16.25 -7.13 5.42
C MET A 290 -17.46 -7.69 6.18
N SER A 291 -18.35 -6.83 6.69
CA SER A 291 -19.56 -7.22 7.37
C SER A 291 -20.75 -7.34 6.42
N PRO A 292 -21.51 -8.44 6.41
CA PRO A 292 -22.71 -8.57 5.59
C PRO A 292 -23.83 -7.62 6.04
N THR A 293 -23.85 -7.19 7.30
CA THR A 293 -24.91 -6.38 7.91
C THR A 293 -24.55 -4.92 8.13
N ALA A 294 -23.25 -4.57 8.13
CA ALA A 294 -22.75 -3.22 8.38
C ALA A 294 -21.88 -2.67 7.24
N LYS A 295 -21.84 -3.34 6.07
CA LYS A 295 -21.02 -2.94 4.92
C LYS A 295 -21.30 -1.53 4.39
N ASP A 296 -22.41 -0.95 4.76
CA ASP A 296 -22.82 0.41 4.40
C ASP A 296 -22.38 1.48 5.39
N THR A 297 -21.59 1.12 6.40
CA THR A 297 -21.21 2.01 7.49
C THR A 297 -19.72 2.40 7.40
N ILE A 298 -19.47 3.70 7.39
CA ILE A 298 -18.15 4.31 7.60
C ILE A 298 -18.12 4.86 9.02
N SER A 299 -17.14 4.43 9.82
CA SER A 299 -16.88 4.98 11.16
C SER A 299 -15.82 6.06 11.10
N ILE A 300 -16.05 7.16 11.79
CA ILE A 300 -15.15 8.31 11.90
C ILE A 300 -14.61 8.35 13.33
N ILE A 301 -13.29 8.27 13.44
CA ILE A 301 -12.56 8.17 14.70
C ILE A 301 -11.78 9.48 14.92
N ASP A 302 -11.95 10.12 16.07
CA ASP A 302 -11.10 11.25 16.48
C ASP A 302 -9.72 10.71 16.87
N LYS A 303 -8.67 11.19 16.19
CA LYS A 303 -7.27 10.75 16.43
C LYS A 303 -6.74 11.10 17.81
N ARG A 304 -7.31 12.10 18.49
CA ARG A 304 -6.85 12.56 19.82
C ARG A 304 -7.47 11.75 20.95
N THR A 305 -8.79 11.46 20.83
CA THR A 305 -9.53 10.71 21.85
C THR A 305 -9.51 9.21 21.59
N LEU A 306 -9.21 8.79 20.36
CA LEU A 306 -9.27 7.41 19.89
C LEU A 306 -10.66 6.79 20.09
N GLU A 307 -11.70 7.57 19.77
CA GLU A 307 -13.10 7.16 19.89
C GLU A 307 -13.87 7.41 18.60
N VAL A 308 -14.87 6.57 18.33
CA VAL A 308 -15.79 6.79 17.21
C VAL A 308 -16.68 7.97 17.54
N VAL A 309 -16.56 9.04 16.78
CA VAL A 309 -17.37 10.27 16.96
C VAL A 309 -18.58 10.33 16.03
N ARG A 310 -18.54 9.57 14.93
CA ARG A 310 -19.64 9.56 13.95
C ARG A 310 -19.64 8.25 13.15
N GLN A 311 -20.83 7.85 12.72
CA GLN A 311 -21.03 6.80 11.73
C GLN A 311 -21.87 7.36 10.58
N LEU A 312 -21.43 7.10 9.35
CA LEU A 312 -22.11 7.53 8.13
C LEU A 312 -22.59 6.32 7.34
N ARG A 313 -23.82 6.42 6.85
CA ARG A 313 -24.44 5.46 5.93
C ARG A 313 -24.89 6.23 4.69
N LEU A 314 -23.93 6.50 3.79
CA LEU A 314 -24.16 7.36 2.63
C LEU A 314 -25.14 6.74 1.63
N ARG A 315 -25.08 5.43 1.47
CA ARG A 315 -26.02 4.66 0.65
C ARG A 315 -26.40 3.40 1.43
N PRO A 316 -27.51 3.43 2.21
CA PRO A 316 -27.93 2.28 3.01
C PRO A 316 -28.09 1.00 2.20
N GLY A 317 -27.57 -0.11 2.75
CA GLY A 317 -27.59 -1.44 2.12
C GLY A 317 -26.53 -1.66 1.04
N LYS A 318 -25.84 -0.61 0.57
CA LYS A 318 -24.76 -0.70 -0.41
C LYS A 318 -23.39 -0.68 0.27
N THR A 319 -22.39 -1.27 -0.34
CA THR A 319 -21.02 -1.28 0.21
C THR A 319 -20.40 0.11 0.14
N ASN A 320 -20.23 0.76 1.30
CA ASN A 320 -19.54 2.05 1.46
C ASN A 320 -18.12 1.77 1.92
N ALA A 321 -17.12 2.09 1.13
CA ALA A 321 -15.74 1.69 1.44
C ALA A 321 -14.67 2.57 0.78
N HIS A 322 -13.42 2.28 1.15
CA HIS A 322 -12.20 2.87 0.61
C HIS A 322 -12.24 4.40 0.59
N VAL A 323 -11.94 5.01 1.71
CA VAL A 323 -11.85 6.49 1.83
C VAL A 323 -10.53 6.98 1.23
N GLU A 324 -10.54 8.12 0.58
CA GLU A 324 -9.36 8.91 0.20
C GLU A 324 -9.66 10.39 0.47
N PHE A 325 -8.64 11.20 0.70
CA PHE A 325 -8.81 12.62 0.98
C PHE A 325 -8.31 13.49 -0.17
N THR A 326 -8.86 14.70 -0.28
CA THR A 326 -8.26 15.75 -1.10
C THR A 326 -6.91 16.16 -0.52
N ARG A 327 -6.07 16.82 -1.32
CA ARG A 327 -4.72 17.28 -0.93
C ARG A 327 -4.67 18.17 0.32
N ASP A 328 -5.76 18.82 0.63
CA ASP A 328 -5.94 19.71 1.78
C ASP A 328 -6.71 19.06 2.93
N GLY A 329 -7.03 17.77 2.83
CA GLY A 329 -7.80 17.03 3.83
C GLY A 329 -9.25 17.50 4.02
N ARG A 330 -9.72 18.47 3.22
CA ARG A 330 -11.04 19.10 3.39
C ARG A 330 -12.18 18.17 3.02
N TYR A 331 -12.00 17.35 2.00
CA TYR A 331 -13.02 16.43 1.55
C TYR A 331 -12.54 14.99 1.63
N ALA A 332 -13.44 14.11 2.05
CA ALA A 332 -13.28 12.67 2.00
C ALA A 332 -14.09 12.11 0.82
N LEU A 333 -13.45 11.27 0.01
CA LEU A 333 -14.05 10.60 -1.11
C LEU A 333 -14.35 9.16 -0.74
N VAL A 334 -15.61 8.75 -0.78
CA VAL A 334 -16.08 7.41 -0.40
C VAL A 334 -16.62 6.67 -1.61
N SER A 335 -16.18 5.44 -1.82
CA SER A 335 -16.72 4.57 -2.87
C SER A 335 -18.00 3.88 -2.44
N ILE A 336 -18.99 3.91 -3.30
CA ILE A 336 -20.11 2.96 -3.29
C ILE A 336 -19.76 1.85 -4.25
N MET A 337 -19.24 0.73 -3.71
CA MET A 337 -18.65 -0.37 -4.48
C MET A 337 -19.70 -1.30 -5.08
N GLU A 338 -20.64 -0.74 -5.81
CA GLU A 338 -21.72 -1.45 -6.49
C GLU A 338 -21.66 -1.18 -8.01
N ASN A 339 -22.40 -1.94 -8.79
CA ASN A 339 -22.57 -1.69 -10.22
C ASN A 339 -24.08 -1.66 -10.58
N PRO A 340 -24.68 -0.48 -10.79
CA PRO A 340 -24.08 0.85 -10.77
C PRO A 340 -23.66 1.30 -9.37
N GLY A 341 -22.57 2.04 -9.29
CA GLY A 341 -21.99 2.62 -8.07
C GLY A 341 -21.81 4.12 -8.16
N GLU A 342 -21.16 4.69 -7.16
CA GLU A 342 -20.91 6.13 -7.05
C GLU A 342 -19.59 6.41 -6.36
N LEU A 343 -19.00 7.56 -6.67
CA LEU A 343 -17.99 8.21 -5.83
C LEU A 343 -18.68 9.37 -5.11
N ILE A 344 -18.75 9.31 -3.79
CA ILE A 344 -19.36 10.35 -2.96
C ILE A 344 -18.27 11.21 -2.36
N ILE A 345 -18.43 12.52 -2.51
CA ILE A 345 -17.59 13.55 -1.91
C ILE A 345 -18.28 14.06 -0.66
N VAL A 346 -17.59 13.98 0.47
CA VAL A 346 -18.10 14.36 1.80
C VAL A 346 -17.18 15.43 2.37
N ASP A 347 -17.74 16.53 2.88
CA ASP A 347 -16.97 17.49 3.66
C ASP A 347 -16.48 16.82 4.96
N ALA A 348 -15.15 16.74 5.15
CA ALA A 348 -14.54 15.99 6.24
C ALA A 348 -14.72 16.63 7.64
N LYS A 349 -15.22 17.86 7.71
CA LYS A 349 -15.50 18.60 8.96
C LYS A 349 -16.96 18.52 9.34
N THR A 350 -17.87 18.71 8.39
CA THR A 350 -19.31 18.73 8.62
C THR A 350 -19.96 17.37 8.43
N PHE A 351 -19.26 16.44 7.75
CA PHE A 351 -19.72 15.10 7.38
C PHE A 351 -20.94 15.11 6.45
N GLN A 352 -21.14 16.20 5.73
CA GLN A 352 -22.22 16.36 4.77
C GLN A 352 -21.77 15.94 3.38
N GLU A 353 -22.63 15.25 2.65
CA GLU A 353 -22.43 14.96 1.23
C GLU A 353 -22.44 16.27 0.43
N VAL A 354 -21.42 16.47 -0.39
CA VAL A 354 -21.26 17.67 -1.25
C VAL A 354 -21.60 17.33 -2.69
N LYS A 355 -21.18 16.17 -3.16
CA LYS A 355 -21.34 15.73 -4.55
C LYS A 355 -21.33 14.20 -4.64
N ALA A 356 -22.05 13.67 -5.60
CA ALA A 356 -21.95 12.27 -6.01
C ALA A 356 -21.68 12.16 -7.50
N LEU A 357 -20.77 11.28 -7.87
CA LEU A 357 -20.41 11.00 -9.26
C LEU A 357 -20.75 9.55 -9.58
N PRO A 358 -21.66 9.29 -10.56
CA PRO A 358 -21.94 7.92 -11.00
C PRO A 358 -20.68 7.22 -11.53
N MET A 359 -20.47 5.96 -11.12
CA MET A 359 -19.33 5.15 -11.51
C MET A 359 -19.69 3.68 -11.60
N SER A 360 -18.86 2.91 -12.30
CA SER A 360 -19.03 1.46 -12.45
C SER A 360 -18.16 0.72 -11.41
N LYS A 361 -18.73 0.46 -10.24
CA LYS A 361 -18.08 -0.23 -9.12
C LYS A 361 -16.68 0.34 -8.80
N PRO A 362 -16.59 1.59 -8.30
CA PRO A 362 -15.31 2.19 -7.92
C PRO A 362 -14.71 1.46 -6.72
N ILE A 363 -13.60 0.74 -6.91
CA ILE A 363 -12.97 -0.08 -5.87
C ILE A 363 -11.81 0.59 -5.16
N GLY A 364 -11.19 1.59 -5.77
CA GLY A 364 -10.08 2.32 -5.18
C GLY A 364 -9.92 3.68 -5.82
N LYS A 365 -9.55 4.64 -5.01
CA LYS A 365 -9.22 5.98 -5.44
C LYS A 365 -7.98 6.48 -4.75
N TYR A 366 -7.22 7.29 -5.47
CA TYR A 366 -5.87 7.66 -5.08
C TYR A 366 -5.62 9.10 -5.47
N ASN A 367 -5.37 9.94 -4.48
CA ASN A 367 -4.97 11.32 -4.70
C ASN A 367 -3.49 11.35 -5.09
N VAL A 368 -3.18 11.94 -6.25
CA VAL A 368 -1.81 11.99 -6.77
C VAL A 368 -0.89 12.74 -5.80
N PHE A 369 -1.31 13.92 -5.34
CA PHE A 369 -0.54 14.74 -4.40
C PHE A 369 -0.21 13.96 -3.12
N ASN A 370 -1.22 13.39 -2.46
CA ASN A 370 -1.04 12.64 -1.22
C ASN A 370 -0.09 11.45 -1.38
N LYS A 371 -0.13 10.78 -2.54
CA LYS A 371 0.76 9.64 -2.80
C LYS A 371 2.20 10.08 -3.06
N VAL A 372 2.39 11.15 -3.81
CA VAL A 372 3.73 11.69 -4.14
C VAL A 372 4.39 12.30 -2.92
N THR A 373 3.64 13.07 -2.13
CA THR A 373 4.14 13.69 -0.88
C THR A 373 4.19 12.74 0.30
N ARG A 374 3.56 11.55 0.18
CA ARG A 374 3.43 10.59 1.28
C ARG A 374 2.73 11.20 2.49
N SER A 375 1.63 11.92 2.23
CA SER A 375 0.80 12.55 3.26
C SER A 375 0.45 11.58 4.37
N GLU A 376 0.59 12.02 5.62
CA GLU A 376 0.34 11.20 6.82
C GLU A 376 -1.10 10.69 6.85
N GLY A 377 -1.26 9.41 7.20
CA GLY A 377 -2.57 8.76 7.27
C GLY A 377 -3.08 8.22 5.94
N THR A 378 -2.37 8.44 4.84
CA THR A 378 -2.66 7.78 3.56
C THR A 378 -1.89 6.46 3.45
N SER A 379 -2.42 5.50 2.70
CA SER A 379 -1.69 4.24 2.47
C SER A 379 -0.66 4.37 1.35
N HIS A 380 0.25 3.41 1.28
CA HIS A 380 1.26 3.29 0.22
C HIS A 380 0.70 3.21 -1.19
#